data_4b0ce26658daa2c77c42291f946fd4c8
#
_entry.id   4b0ce26658daa2c77c42291f946fd4c8
#
_cell.length_a   1.000
_cell.length_b   1.000
_cell.length_c   1.000
_cell.angle_alpha   90.00
_cell.angle_beta   90.00
_cell.angle_gamma   90.00
#
_symmetry.space_group_name_H-M   'P 1'
#
loop_
_entity.id
_entity.type
_entity.pdbx_description
1 polymer ?
#
loop_
_entity_poly.entity_id
_entity_poly.type
_entity_poly.pdbx_seq_one_letter_code
_entity_poly.pdbx_strand_id
1 'polypeptide(L)'
;MSNSGFRRVAPAIGLFFLSPFISEYLLGDFPLTKIGYLLILAPLYGGGALLIREVVRRSRKGWPTILMLAFAYAVLEEAFTTQTLFNPNYLKLNLHLLQPAYIPSLGIGGWWTIFVLTLHTVWSISTSIALVEACVPERSTTPWLQWPGLTLDSILFVLAAIASTRFQMKNDPFRATEMQFVVSGVIVAAAAIIALLLPARPAGTESAPAPSPLLPGAIALIASSIFLITPPTWAWGAVAIYIALDLIVIVVVTAMSRRSGWGGSHRLALAAGAALAYGWHAFIQKPVDGSMGPTVWASHAVCLLITLVVIFFAARRQSRSGAWPAQ
;
A
#
# COMPACT_ATOMS: atom_id res chain seq x y z
N MET A 1 27.58 -0.74 16.04
CA MET A 1 27.04 0.41 15.27
C MET A 1 26.86 1.57 16.23
N SER A 2 27.43 2.75 15.94
CA SER A 2 27.24 3.93 16.78
C SER A 2 25.77 4.31 16.82
N ASN A 3 25.26 4.88 17.92
CA ASN A 3 23.88 5.35 18.08
C ASN A 3 23.42 6.27 16.91
N SER A 4 24.34 6.95 16.24
CA SER A 4 24.07 7.79 15.07
C SER A 4 23.72 6.99 13.80
N GLY A 5 24.41 5.87 13.58
CA GLY A 5 24.16 5.00 12.41
C GLY A 5 22.81 4.30 12.48
N PHE A 6 22.44 3.78 13.65
CA PHE A 6 21.12 3.14 13.83
C PHE A 6 19.97 4.13 13.64
N ARG A 7 20.03 5.32 14.24
CA ARG A 7 19.01 6.37 14.07
C ARG A 7 18.81 6.77 12.62
N ARG A 8 19.84 6.65 11.78
CA ARG A 8 19.78 6.99 10.37
C ARG A 8 18.94 5.97 9.57
N VAL A 9 19.12 4.67 9.81
CA VAL A 9 18.47 3.59 9.06
C VAL A 9 17.16 3.10 9.69
N ALA A 10 16.89 3.47 10.95
CA ALA A 10 15.68 3.04 11.66
C ALA A 10 14.36 3.26 10.89
N PRO A 11 14.12 4.39 10.19
CA PRO A 11 12.91 4.55 9.41
C PRO A 11 12.84 3.58 8.23
N ALA A 12 13.98 3.26 7.60
CA ALA A 12 14.01 2.29 6.50
C ALA A 12 13.65 0.88 7.01
N ILE A 13 14.22 0.47 8.15
CA ILE A 13 13.87 -0.80 8.80
C ILE A 13 12.39 -0.80 9.21
N GLY A 14 11.90 0.31 9.76
CA GLY A 14 10.50 0.48 10.12
C GLY A 14 9.57 0.27 8.92
N LEU A 15 9.87 0.88 7.77
CA LEU A 15 9.09 0.72 6.54
C LEU A 15 9.17 -0.71 5.99
N PHE A 16 10.36 -1.32 6.03
CA PHE A 16 10.60 -2.67 5.54
C PHE A 16 9.71 -3.71 6.22
N PHE A 17 9.40 -3.55 7.51
CA PHE A 17 8.52 -4.44 8.25
C PHE A 17 7.07 -3.95 8.36
N LEU A 18 6.84 -2.64 8.35
CA LEU A 18 5.49 -2.09 8.47
C LEU A 18 4.64 -2.37 7.22
N SER A 19 5.25 -2.37 6.03
CA SER A 19 4.53 -2.62 4.78
C SER A 19 3.86 -4.00 4.77
N PRO A 20 4.54 -5.14 4.92
CA PRO A 20 3.88 -6.44 5.00
C PRO A 20 3.00 -6.59 6.24
N PHE A 21 3.30 -5.91 7.35
CA PHE A 21 2.44 -5.91 8.52
C PHE A 21 1.07 -5.30 8.21
N ILE A 22 1.03 -4.16 7.52
CA ILE A 22 -0.24 -3.53 7.12
C ILE A 22 -0.95 -4.39 6.07
N SER A 23 -0.20 -4.86 5.06
CA SER A 23 -0.78 -5.58 3.92
C SER A 23 -1.48 -6.88 4.31
N GLU A 24 -0.91 -7.61 5.26
CA GLU A 24 -1.29 -8.99 5.51
C GLU A 24 -1.87 -9.19 6.93
N TYR A 25 -1.24 -8.60 7.94
CA TYR A 25 -1.64 -8.84 9.34
C TYR A 25 -2.73 -7.87 9.80
N LEU A 26 -2.63 -6.58 9.43
CA LEU A 26 -3.66 -5.60 9.77
C LEU A 26 -4.93 -5.81 8.94
N LEU A 27 -4.80 -6.26 7.68
CA LEU A 27 -5.92 -6.68 6.84
C LEU A 27 -6.67 -7.89 7.43
N GLY A 28 -5.93 -8.79 8.10
CA GLY A 28 -6.48 -9.99 8.71
C GLY A 28 -6.22 -11.30 7.94
N ASP A 29 -5.41 -11.26 6.88
CA ASP A 29 -5.09 -12.45 6.09
C ASP A 29 -4.22 -13.43 6.86
N PHE A 30 -3.29 -12.94 7.71
CA PHE A 30 -2.50 -13.77 8.61
C PHE A 30 -2.67 -13.37 10.08
N PRO A 31 -2.98 -14.33 10.97
CA PRO A 31 -2.91 -14.10 12.41
C PRO A 31 -1.44 -14.04 12.89
N LEU A 32 -1.20 -13.40 14.06
CA LEU A 32 0.13 -13.27 14.64
C LEU A 32 0.80 -14.60 14.99
N THR A 33 0.05 -15.68 15.08
CA THR A 33 0.61 -17.05 15.20
C THR A 33 1.49 -17.43 14.00
N LYS A 34 1.34 -16.71 12.89
CA LYS A 34 2.13 -16.87 11.66
C LYS A 34 3.12 -15.72 11.44
N ILE A 35 3.56 -15.06 12.51
CA ILE A 35 4.46 -13.89 12.43
C ILE A 35 5.76 -14.17 11.66
N GLY A 36 6.17 -15.41 11.56
CA GLY A 36 7.33 -15.81 10.75
C GLY A 36 7.20 -15.44 9.26
N TYR A 37 5.99 -15.40 8.72
CA TYR A 37 5.76 -14.96 7.32
C TYR A 37 6.12 -13.50 7.10
N LEU A 38 6.09 -12.66 8.15
CA LEU A 38 6.52 -11.27 8.04
C LEU A 38 7.96 -11.16 7.49
N LEU A 39 8.87 -12.06 7.91
CA LEU A 39 10.25 -12.06 7.42
C LEU A 39 10.36 -12.47 5.95
N ILE A 40 9.47 -13.36 5.49
CA ILE A 40 9.44 -13.84 4.10
C ILE A 40 8.84 -12.76 3.18
N LEU A 41 7.81 -12.07 3.65
CA LEU A 41 7.09 -11.05 2.89
C LEU A 41 7.81 -9.69 2.88
N ALA A 42 8.60 -9.40 3.91
CA ALA A 42 9.24 -8.09 4.06
C ALA A 42 10.14 -7.69 2.87
N PRO A 43 10.94 -8.57 2.26
CA PRO A 43 11.73 -8.19 1.09
C PRO A 43 10.89 -7.79 -0.13
N LEU A 44 9.71 -8.40 -0.33
CA LEU A 44 8.83 -8.07 -1.45
C LEU A 44 8.03 -6.79 -1.17
N TYR A 45 7.24 -6.77 -0.11
CA TYR A 45 6.39 -5.63 0.25
C TYR A 45 7.21 -4.45 0.77
N GLY A 46 7.99 -4.68 1.82
CA GLY A 46 8.79 -3.65 2.47
C GLY A 46 9.92 -3.16 1.60
N GLY A 47 10.62 -4.07 0.90
CA GLY A 47 11.63 -3.71 -0.09
C GLY A 47 11.04 -2.88 -1.22
N GLY A 48 9.89 -3.27 -1.78
CA GLY A 48 9.18 -2.50 -2.81
C GLY A 48 8.79 -1.10 -2.32
N ALA A 49 8.19 -0.99 -1.13
CA ALA A 49 7.83 0.30 -0.53
C ALA A 49 9.06 1.19 -0.30
N LEU A 50 10.15 0.61 0.21
CA LEU A 50 11.39 1.33 0.48
C LEU A 50 12.07 1.79 -0.81
N LEU A 51 12.15 0.95 -1.85
CA LEU A 51 12.69 1.31 -3.17
C LEU A 51 11.90 2.45 -3.79
N ILE A 52 10.57 2.36 -3.82
CA ILE A 52 9.70 3.41 -4.35
C ILE A 52 9.97 4.72 -3.63
N ARG A 53 9.96 4.69 -2.30
CA ARG A 53 10.20 5.88 -1.50
C ARG A 53 11.59 6.47 -1.76
N GLU A 54 12.63 5.65 -1.74
CA GLU A 54 14.02 6.09 -1.94
C GLU A 54 14.23 6.70 -3.33
N VAL A 55 13.71 6.08 -4.40
CA VAL A 55 13.78 6.62 -5.76
C VAL A 55 13.09 7.98 -5.84
N VAL A 56 11.87 8.10 -5.29
CA VAL A 56 11.10 9.35 -5.32
C VAL A 56 11.81 10.46 -4.55
N ARG A 57 12.32 10.17 -3.35
CA ARG A 57 12.97 11.20 -2.52
C ARG A 57 14.34 11.61 -3.07
N ARG A 58 15.09 10.69 -3.69
CA ARG A 58 16.34 11.01 -4.43
C ARG A 58 16.07 11.88 -5.65
N SER A 59 14.99 11.62 -6.37
CA SER A 59 14.57 12.41 -7.54
C SER A 59 13.86 13.71 -7.16
N ARG A 60 13.77 14.07 -5.86
CA ARG A 60 13.08 15.26 -5.34
C ARG A 60 11.62 15.37 -5.77
N LYS A 61 10.97 14.21 -5.98
CA LYS A 61 9.57 14.12 -6.41
C LYS A 61 8.62 13.92 -5.22
N GLY A 62 7.33 14.09 -5.49
CA GLY A 62 6.27 14.10 -4.49
C GLY A 62 5.39 12.85 -4.47
N TRP A 63 4.27 12.97 -3.79
CA TRP A 63 3.30 11.90 -3.59
C TRP A 63 2.65 11.36 -4.88
N PRO A 64 2.37 12.19 -5.93
CA PRO A 64 1.86 11.65 -7.19
C PRO A 64 2.78 10.60 -7.80
N THR A 65 4.11 10.80 -7.69
CA THR A 65 5.11 9.84 -8.17
C THR A 65 5.11 8.57 -7.31
N ILE A 66 4.95 8.69 -5.96
CA ILE A 66 4.82 7.51 -5.07
C ILE A 66 3.60 6.68 -5.49
N LEU A 67 2.44 7.30 -5.64
CA LEU A 67 1.19 6.61 -6.00
C LEU A 67 1.30 5.89 -7.35
N MET A 68 1.88 6.55 -8.35
CA MET A 68 2.04 5.94 -9.67
C MET A 68 3.05 4.77 -9.66
N LEU A 69 4.15 4.86 -8.89
CA LEU A 69 5.08 3.74 -8.72
C LEU A 69 4.49 2.63 -7.85
N ALA A 70 3.63 2.97 -6.88
CA ALA A 70 2.89 1.99 -6.09
C ALA A 70 1.90 1.20 -6.97
N PHE A 71 1.23 1.87 -7.92
CA PHE A 71 0.42 1.20 -8.93
C PHE A 71 1.27 0.28 -9.84
N ALA A 72 2.45 0.74 -10.30
CA ALA A 72 3.35 -0.09 -11.07
C ALA A 72 3.80 -1.34 -10.28
N TYR A 73 4.07 -1.19 -8.98
CA TYR A 73 4.36 -2.30 -8.07
C TYR A 73 3.17 -3.27 -7.98
N ALA A 74 1.96 -2.77 -7.78
CA ALA A 74 0.76 -3.60 -7.72
C ALA A 74 0.58 -4.46 -8.98
N VAL A 75 0.76 -3.87 -10.17
CA VAL A 75 0.70 -4.62 -11.43
C VAL A 75 1.85 -5.63 -11.53
N LEU A 76 3.06 -5.27 -11.10
CA LEU A 76 4.21 -6.18 -11.10
C LEU A 76 3.94 -7.38 -10.19
N GLU A 77 3.45 -7.16 -8.98
CA GLU A 77 3.15 -8.23 -8.03
C GLU A 77 2.06 -9.15 -8.57
N GLU A 78 0.94 -8.60 -8.99
CA GLU A 78 -0.26 -9.34 -9.31
C GLU A 78 -0.26 -9.99 -10.71
N ALA A 79 0.51 -9.44 -11.64
CA ALA A 79 0.62 -10.03 -12.97
C ALA A 79 1.80 -11.00 -13.12
N PHE A 80 2.91 -10.79 -12.39
CA PHE A 80 4.14 -11.57 -12.58
C PHE A 80 4.44 -12.48 -11.39
N THR A 81 4.39 -11.98 -10.14
CA THR A 81 4.79 -12.78 -8.98
C THR A 81 3.72 -13.76 -8.56
N THR A 82 2.48 -13.32 -8.43
CA THR A 82 1.34 -14.14 -8.00
C THR A 82 0.48 -14.61 -9.16
N GLN A 83 0.42 -13.85 -10.24
CA GLN A 83 -0.43 -14.03 -11.42
C GLN A 83 -1.93 -14.08 -11.11
N THR A 84 -2.37 -13.52 -9.98
CA THR A 84 -3.76 -13.57 -9.54
C THR A 84 -4.70 -12.81 -10.48
N LEU A 85 -4.20 -11.82 -11.24
CA LEU A 85 -4.99 -11.10 -12.25
C LEU A 85 -5.56 -12.03 -13.32
N PHE A 86 -4.90 -13.17 -13.58
CA PHE A 86 -5.23 -14.08 -14.68
C PHE A 86 -5.58 -15.48 -14.21
N ASN A 87 -5.26 -15.84 -12.96
CA ASN A 87 -5.38 -17.19 -12.45
C ASN A 87 -6.82 -17.48 -11.98
N PRO A 88 -7.53 -18.42 -12.60
CA PRO A 88 -8.91 -18.74 -12.24
C PRO A 88 -9.03 -19.42 -10.87
N ASN A 89 -7.96 -20.05 -10.37
CA ASN A 89 -7.97 -20.75 -9.09
C ASN A 89 -6.59 -20.70 -8.39
N TYR A 90 -6.19 -19.50 -7.99
CA TYR A 90 -4.91 -19.22 -7.37
C TYR A 90 -4.61 -20.16 -6.18
N LEU A 91 -3.48 -20.86 -6.27
CA LEU A 91 -3.01 -21.85 -5.30
C LEU A 91 -4.07 -22.90 -4.89
N LYS A 92 -5.07 -23.14 -5.74
CA LYS A 92 -6.20 -24.06 -5.49
C LYS A 92 -7.07 -23.66 -4.28
N LEU A 93 -7.07 -22.38 -3.91
CA LEU A 93 -7.82 -21.84 -2.77
C LEU A 93 -9.32 -21.63 -3.06
N ASN A 94 -9.76 -21.85 -4.31
CA ASN A 94 -11.15 -21.67 -4.75
C ASN A 94 -11.74 -20.28 -4.43
N LEU A 95 -10.92 -19.24 -4.54
CA LEU A 95 -11.29 -17.85 -4.25
C LEU A 95 -12.17 -17.23 -5.36
N HIS A 96 -12.26 -17.87 -6.51
CA HIS A 96 -13.07 -17.43 -7.67
C HIS A 96 -12.81 -15.97 -8.10
N LEU A 97 -11.56 -15.50 -8.02
CA LEU A 97 -11.16 -14.11 -8.21
C LEU A 97 -11.57 -13.53 -9.56
N LEU A 98 -11.59 -14.34 -10.61
CA LEU A 98 -11.93 -13.87 -11.96
C LEU A 98 -13.42 -13.78 -12.23
N GLN A 99 -14.25 -14.51 -11.49
CA GLN A 99 -15.68 -14.64 -11.83
C GLN A 99 -16.46 -13.33 -11.73
N PRO A 100 -16.28 -12.49 -10.69
CA PRO A 100 -16.99 -11.22 -10.62
C PRO A 100 -16.55 -10.25 -11.72
N ALA A 101 -17.47 -9.87 -12.61
CA ALA A 101 -17.23 -8.98 -13.76
C ALA A 101 -16.12 -9.48 -14.71
N TYR A 102 -16.18 -10.75 -15.09
CA TYR A 102 -15.18 -11.36 -15.98
C TYR A 102 -15.14 -10.72 -17.37
N ILE A 103 -13.93 -10.47 -17.88
CA ILE A 103 -13.64 -9.90 -19.19
C ILE A 103 -12.91 -10.97 -20.03
N PRO A 104 -13.64 -11.75 -20.88
CA PRO A 104 -13.04 -12.88 -21.59
C PRO A 104 -11.88 -12.52 -22.51
N SER A 105 -11.94 -11.37 -23.18
CA SER A 105 -10.89 -10.91 -24.10
C SER A 105 -9.55 -10.64 -23.43
N LEU A 106 -9.56 -10.34 -22.11
CA LEU A 106 -8.36 -10.05 -21.32
C LEU A 106 -8.00 -11.20 -20.36
N GLY A 107 -8.97 -12.08 -20.09
CA GLY A 107 -8.82 -13.17 -19.12
C GLY A 107 -8.68 -12.67 -17.67
N ILE A 108 -9.36 -11.56 -17.32
CA ILE A 108 -9.31 -10.94 -15.99
C ILE A 108 -10.71 -10.79 -15.38
N GLY A 109 -10.78 -10.79 -14.06
CA GLY A 109 -11.97 -10.34 -13.32
C GLY A 109 -11.90 -8.84 -13.06
N GLY A 110 -12.86 -8.06 -13.55
CA GLY A 110 -12.87 -6.61 -13.40
C GLY A 110 -12.90 -6.19 -11.91
N TRP A 111 -13.70 -6.89 -11.10
CA TRP A 111 -13.74 -6.66 -9.65
C TRP A 111 -12.37 -6.88 -9.01
N TRP A 112 -11.77 -8.08 -9.20
CA TRP A 112 -10.48 -8.40 -8.58
C TRP A 112 -9.37 -7.47 -9.04
N THR A 113 -9.32 -7.16 -10.32
CA THR A 113 -8.28 -6.29 -10.88
C THR A 113 -8.28 -4.93 -10.18
N ILE A 114 -9.43 -4.26 -10.06
CA ILE A 114 -9.47 -2.94 -9.39
C ILE A 114 -9.23 -3.11 -7.90
N PHE A 115 -9.85 -4.11 -7.27
CA PHE A 115 -9.68 -4.38 -5.85
C PHE A 115 -8.21 -4.54 -5.47
N VAL A 116 -7.51 -5.49 -6.08
CA VAL A 116 -6.15 -5.83 -5.66
C VAL A 116 -5.12 -4.78 -6.06
N LEU A 117 -5.28 -4.12 -7.22
CA LEU A 117 -4.37 -3.03 -7.61
C LEU A 117 -4.53 -1.81 -6.71
N THR A 118 -5.76 -1.45 -6.31
CA THR A 118 -6.01 -0.40 -5.33
C THR A 118 -5.47 -0.79 -3.95
N LEU A 119 -5.68 -2.04 -3.53
CA LEU A 119 -5.20 -2.58 -2.26
C LEU A 119 -3.68 -2.38 -2.12
N HIS A 120 -2.89 -2.86 -3.08
CA HIS A 120 -1.43 -2.71 -3.03
C HIS A 120 -0.99 -1.25 -3.15
N THR A 121 -1.63 -0.47 -4.04
CA THR A 121 -1.30 0.95 -4.21
C THR A 121 -1.52 1.75 -2.93
N VAL A 122 -2.66 1.57 -2.28
CA VAL A 122 -3.06 2.35 -1.11
C VAL A 122 -2.43 1.80 0.17
N TRP A 123 -2.68 0.53 0.50
CA TRP A 123 -2.31 0.01 1.82
C TRP A 123 -0.91 -0.54 1.87
N SER A 124 -0.52 -1.41 0.94
CA SER A 124 0.79 -2.05 0.99
C SER A 124 1.91 -1.02 0.87
N ILE A 125 1.79 -0.06 -0.03
CA ILE A 125 2.85 0.89 -0.35
C ILE A 125 2.58 2.26 0.28
N SER A 126 1.50 2.94 -0.13
CA SER A 126 1.35 4.37 0.18
C SER A 126 1.07 4.64 1.65
N THR A 127 0.17 3.88 2.28
CA THR A 127 -0.16 4.01 3.71
C THR A 127 1.08 3.73 4.57
N SER A 128 1.83 2.68 4.25
CA SER A 128 3.05 2.32 4.96
C SER A 128 4.11 3.41 4.88
N ILE A 129 4.36 3.97 3.69
CA ILE A 129 5.29 5.09 3.50
C ILE A 129 4.82 6.32 4.31
N ALA A 130 3.53 6.68 4.23
CA ALA A 130 3.00 7.86 4.90
C ALA A 130 3.11 7.77 6.42
N LEU A 131 2.81 6.61 7.01
CA LEU A 131 2.94 6.40 8.45
C LEU A 131 4.38 6.52 8.93
N VAL A 132 5.34 5.89 8.23
CA VAL A 132 6.75 5.98 8.64
C VAL A 132 7.32 7.37 8.39
N GLU A 133 6.99 8.03 7.28
CA GLU A 133 7.41 9.44 7.05
C GLU A 133 6.85 10.37 8.14
N ALA A 134 5.63 10.12 8.62
CA ALA A 134 5.04 10.90 9.70
C ALA A 134 5.74 10.67 11.05
N CYS A 135 6.36 9.53 11.28
CA CYS A 135 7.19 9.27 12.46
C CYS A 135 8.52 10.03 12.46
N VAL A 136 8.99 10.49 11.30
CA VAL A 136 10.27 11.20 11.12
C VAL A 136 10.10 12.43 10.24
N PRO A 137 9.27 13.42 10.64
CA PRO A 137 8.87 14.55 9.80
C PRO A 137 10.06 15.36 9.25
N GLU A 138 11.14 15.49 10.03
CA GLU A 138 12.35 16.20 9.63
C GLU A 138 13.11 15.51 8.48
N ARG A 139 12.81 14.23 8.23
CA ARG A 139 13.46 13.40 7.22
C ARG A 139 12.48 12.80 6.23
N SER A 140 11.23 13.25 6.22
CA SER A 140 10.17 12.72 5.38
C SER A 140 10.43 12.91 3.87
N THR A 141 11.19 13.94 3.49
CA THR A 141 11.48 14.27 2.09
C THR A 141 12.92 13.95 1.66
N THR A 142 13.73 13.37 2.54
CA THR A 142 15.13 13.03 2.25
C THR A 142 15.34 11.52 2.17
N PRO A 143 16.29 11.02 1.37
CA PRO A 143 16.64 9.61 1.35
C PRO A 143 17.12 9.11 2.73
N TRP A 144 16.72 7.90 3.10
CA TRP A 144 17.13 7.27 4.36
C TRP A 144 18.34 6.35 4.19
N LEU A 145 18.46 5.70 3.03
CA LEU A 145 19.54 4.78 2.71
C LEU A 145 20.71 5.52 2.04
N GLN A 146 21.89 4.99 2.17
CA GLN A 146 23.03 5.26 1.30
C GLN A 146 23.03 4.27 0.13
N TRP A 147 23.90 4.46 -0.86
CA TRP A 147 23.97 3.58 -2.03
C TRP A 147 24.12 2.09 -1.68
N PRO A 148 24.99 1.67 -0.72
CA PRO A 148 25.07 0.25 -0.34
C PRO A 148 23.76 -0.30 0.22
N GLY A 149 23.05 0.49 1.05
CA GLY A 149 21.75 0.09 1.59
C GLY A 149 20.68 -0.01 0.51
N LEU A 150 20.66 0.93 -0.44
CA LEU A 150 19.74 0.90 -1.57
C LEU A 150 20.02 -0.31 -2.49
N THR A 151 21.31 -0.60 -2.76
CA THR A 151 21.69 -1.78 -3.55
C THR A 151 21.26 -3.07 -2.87
N LEU A 152 21.49 -3.18 -1.54
CA LEU A 152 21.06 -4.35 -0.77
C LEU A 152 19.54 -4.54 -0.84
N ASP A 153 18.77 -3.47 -0.62
CA ASP A 153 17.32 -3.49 -0.69
C ASP A 153 16.82 -3.90 -2.08
N SER A 154 17.45 -3.35 -3.15
CA SER A 154 17.15 -3.73 -4.55
C SER A 154 17.38 -5.23 -4.80
N ILE A 155 18.50 -5.76 -4.30
CA ILE A 155 18.83 -7.19 -4.44
C ILE A 155 17.80 -8.03 -3.68
N LEU A 156 17.47 -7.67 -2.44
CA LEU A 156 16.48 -8.39 -1.63
C LEU A 156 15.10 -8.39 -2.29
N PHE A 157 14.67 -7.25 -2.82
CA PHE A 157 13.41 -7.13 -3.55
C PHE A 157 13.36 -8.03 -4.78
N VAL A 158 14.39 -7.97 -5.63
CA VAL A 158 14.45 -8.80 -6.86
C VAL A 158 14.50 -10.29 -6.52
N LEU A 159 15.30 -10.68 -5.52
CA LEU A 159 15.35 -12.07 -5.07
C LEU A 159 14.01 -12.55 -4.51
N ALA A 160 13.32 -11.71 -3.75
CA ALA A 160 11.99 -12.02 -3.23
C ALA A 160 10.96 -12.15 -4.37
N ALA A 161 10.95 -11.25 -5.34
CA ALA A 161 10.07 -11.35 -6.51
C ALA A 161 10.32 -12.65 -7.29
N ILE A 162 11.59 -13.01 -7.55
CA ILE A 162 11.95 -14.26 -8.20
C ILE A 162 11.52 -15.47 -7.36
N ALA A 163 11.75 -15.43 -6.04
CA ALA A 163 11.38 -16.51 -5.14
C ALA A 163 9.87 -16.72 -5.08
N SER A 164 9.08 -15.63 -4.97
CA SER A 164 7.61 -15.66 -4.99
C SER A 164 7.08 -16.20 -6.31
N THR A 165 7.61 -15.74 -7.43
CA THR A 165 7.25 -16.26 -8.76
C THR A 165 7.56 -17.76 -8.88
N ARG A 166 8.73 -18.20 -8.43
CA ARG A 166 9.12 -19.62 -8.45
C ARG A 166 8.22 -20.47 -7.53
N PHE A 167 7.91 -19.95 -6.35
CA PHE A 167 6.99 -20.60 -5.42
C PHE A 167 5.62 -20.78 -6.08
N GLN A 168 5.06 -19.71 -6.67
CA GLN A 168 3.82 -19.75 -7.41
C GLN A 168 3.88 -20.81 -8.52
N MET A 169 4.91 -20.75 -9.36
CA MET A 169 5.09 -21.68 -10.48
C MET A 169 5.27 -23.14 -10.06
N LYS A 170 5.78 -23.41 -8.87
CA LYS A 170 5.95 -24.76 -8.34
C LYS A 170 4.64 -25.34 -7.77
N ASN A 171 3.83 -24.51 -7.12
CA ASN A 171 2.66 -24.95 -6.36
C ASN A 171 1.35 -24.82 -7.14
N ASP A 172 1.34 -24.04 -8.22
CA ASP A 172 0.18 -23.80 -9.08
C ASP A 172 0.55 -24.13 -10.54
N PRO A 173 -0.24 -24.94 -11.24
CA PRO A 173 0.00 -25.27 -12.66
C PRO A 173 -0.30 -24.11 -13.61
N PHE A 174 -1.05 -23.09 -13.15
CA PHE A 174 -1.43 -21.95 -13.98
C PHE A 174 -0.22 -21.14 -14.45
N ARG A 175 -0.30 -20.68 -15.70
CA ARG A 175 0.66 -19.72 -16.28
C ARG A 175 -0.14 -18.72 -17.11
N ALA A 176 0.11 -17.44 -16.86
CA ALA A 176 -0.39 -16.38 -17.72
C ALA A 176 0.20 -16.52 -19.13
N THR A 177 -0.53 -16.06 -20.13
CA THR A 177 -0.09 -16.08 -21.52
C THR A 177 1.05 -15.06 -21.76
N GLU A 178 1.84 -15.29 -22.81
CA GLU A 178 2.90 -14.34 -23.20
C GLU A 178 2.35 -12.93 -23.45
N MET A 179 1.16 -12.83 -24.08
CA MET A 179 0.49 -11.55 -24.31
C MET A 179 0.13 -10.84 -23.00
N GLN A 180 -0.39 -11.58 -21.99
CA GLN A 180 -0.70 -11.02 -20.67
C GLN A 180 0.56 -10.50 -19.99
N PHE A 181 1.68 -11.22 -20.05
CA PHE A 181 2.96 -10.73 -19.53
C PHE A 181 3.47 -9.50 -20.28
N VAL A 182 3.41 -9.50 -21.62
CA VAL A 182 3.86 -8.35 -22.43
C VAL A 182 3.01 -7.11 -22.09
N VAL A 183 1.69 -7.23 -22.11
CA VAL A 183 0.78 -6.11 -21.80
C VAL A 183 1.02 -5.60 -20.38
N SER A 184 1.13 -6.48 -19.40
CA SER A 184 1.43 -6.10 -18.01
C SER A 184 2.79 -5.40 -17.89
N GLY A 185 3.80 -5.89 -18.59
CA GLY A 185 5.12 -5.25 -18.63
C GLY A 185 5.09 -3.85 -19.25
N VAL A 186 4.32 -3.67 -20.32
CA VAL A 186 4.09 -2.35 -20.93
C VAL A 186 3.39 -1.41 -19.94
N ILE A 187 2.38 -1.89 -19.20
CA ILE A 187 1.67 -1.10 -18.18
C ILE A 187 2.63 -0.67 -17.06
N VAL A 188 3.44 -1.60 -16.53
CA VAL A 188 4.45 -1.30 -15.49
C VAL A 188 5.46 -0.26 -15.99
N ALA A 189 6.00 -0.46 -17.20
CA ALA A 189 6.97 0.46 -17.80
C ALA A 189 6.35 1.85 -18.03
N ALA A 190 5.14 1.91 -18.60
CA ALA A 190 4.42 3.16 -18.83
C ALA A 190 4.15 3.90 -17.51
N ALA A 191 3.64 3.20 -16.49
CA ALA A 191 3.40 3.78 -15.18
C ALA A 191 4.70 4.31 -14.54
N ALA A 192 5.81 3.57 -14.63
CA ALA A 192 7.11 4.02 -14.14
C ALA A 192 7.62 5.27 -14.89
N ILE A 193 7.52 5.27 -16.23
CA ILE A 193 7.91 6.42 -17.05
C ILE A 193 7.05 7.64 -16.71
N ILE A 194 5.73 7.49 -16.67
CA ILE A 194 4.80 8.58 -16.30
C ILE A 194 5.16 9.10 -14.91
N ALA A 195 5.38 8.23 -13.92
CA ALA A 195 5.78 8.61 -12.56
C ALA A 195 7.04 9.49 -12.56
N LEU A 196 8.04 9.10 -13.34
CA LEU A 196 9.30 9.84 -13.45
C LEU A 196 9.18 11.14 -14.25
N LEU A 197 8.20 11.25 -15.14
CA LEU A 197 7.91 12.49 -15.89
C LEU A 197 7.01 13.45 -15.13
N LEU A 198 6.25 13.00 -14.11
CA LEU A 198 5.41 13.88 -13.32
C LEU A 198 6.23 15.04 -12.74
N PRO A 199 5.71 16.28 -12.84
CA PRO A 199 6.42 17.44 -12.30
C PRO A 199 6.48 17.36 -10.76
N ALA A 200 7.60 17.85 -10.19
CA ALA A 200 7.72 18.06 -8.76
C ALA A 200 6.88 19.30 -8.36
N ARG A 201 5.59 19.10 -8.14
CA ARG A 201 4.70 20.20 -7.71
C ARG A 201 4.77 20.33 -6.20
N PRO A 202 5.09 21.50 -5.65
CA PRO A 202 4.96 21.76 -4.22
C PRO A 202 3.47 21.69 -3.82
N ALA A 203 3.19 21.12 -2.65
CA ALA A 203 1.87 21.20 -2.03
C ALA A 203 1.62 22.62 -1.50
N GLY A 204 0.36 23.01 -1.37
CA GLY A 204 0.01 24.29 -0.71
C GLY A 204 0.27 25.53 -1.53
N THR A 205 0.09 25.48 -2.84
CA THR A 205 0.33 26.62 -3.74
C THR A 205 -0.84 27.61 -3.84
N GLU A 206 -2.03 27.22 -3.39
CA GLU A 206 -3.23 28.09 -3.40
C GLU A 206 -3.32 28.88 -2.08
N SER A 207 -3.91 30.08 -2.15
CA SER A 207 -4.11 30.95 -0.99
C SER A 207 -5.14 30.44 0.02
N ALA A 208 -6.11 29.64 -0.46
CA ALA A 208 -7.15 29.09 0.41
C ALA A 208 -6.55 28.08 1.41
N PRO A 209 -6.92 28.16 2.71
CA PRO A 209 -6.37 27.27 3.72
C PRO A 209 -6.81 25.81 3.52
N ALA A 210 -5.93 24.88 3.81
CA ALA A 210 -6.28 23.46 3.84
C ALA A 210 -7.30 23.17 4.96
N PRO A 211 -8.20 22.20 4.76
CA PRO A 211 -9.16 21.82 5.81
C PRO A 211 -8.40 21.19 7.01
N SER A 212 -9.10 21.03 8.13
CA SER A 212 -8.55 20.27 9.26
C SER A 212 -8.09 18.87 8.79
N PRO A 213 -6.95 18.35 9.28
CA PRO A 213 -6.47 16.99 8.97
C PRO A 213 -7.50 15.88 9.26
N LEU A 214 -8.45 16.12 10.18
CA LEU A 214 -9.51 15.17 10.47
C LEU A 214 -10.41 14.91 9.26
N LEU A 215 -10.64 15.91 8.39
CA LEU A 215 -11.50 15.75 7.22
C LEU A 215 -10.94 14.74 6.21
N PRO A 216 -9.70 14.87 5.67
CA PRO A 216 -9.15 13.85 4.80
C PRO A 216 -9.00 12.49 5.50
N GLY A 217 -8.76 12.45 6.81
CA GLY A 217 -8.75 11.20 7.58
C GLY A 217 -10.10 10.51 7.61
N ALA A 218 -11.18 11.25 7.85
CA ALA A 218 -12.55 10.72 7.81
C ALA A 218 -12.94 10.25 6.41
N ILE A 219 -12.59 11.02 5.38
CA ILE A 219 -12.81 10.62 3.97
C ILE A 219 -12.10 9.31 3.67
N ALA A 220 -10.81 9.18 4.04
CA ALA A 220 -10.07 7.95 3.82
C ALA A 220 -10.68 6.76 4.58
N LEU A 221 -11.07 6.93 5.84
CA LEU A 221 -11.72 5.88 6.62
C LEU A 221 -13.04 5.42 5.99
N ILE A 222 -13.91 6.37 5.61
CA ILE A 222 -15.22 6.05 5.02
C ILE A 222 -15.06 5.41 3.65
N ALA A 223 -14.26 6.00 2.75
CA ALA A 223 -14.04 5.46 1.41
C ALA A 223 -13.42 4.07 1.45
N SER A 224 -12.39 3.87 2.29
CA SER A 224 -11.76 2.57 2.52
C SER A 224 -12.74 1.55 3.10
N SER A 225 -13.60 1.95 4.04
CA SER A 225 -14.62 1.06 4.60
C SER A 225 -15.63 0.63 3.55
N ILE A 226 -16.15 1.56 2.74
CA ILE A 226 -17.06 1.23 1.62
C ILE A 226 -16.36 0.29 0.64
N PHE A 227 -15.10 0.56 0.29
CA PHE A 227 -14.31 -0.29 -0.60
C PHE A 227 -14.24 -1.74 -0.07
N LEU A 228 -13.89 -1.93 1.21
CA LEU A 228 -13.69 -3.25 1.80
C LEU A 228 -14.98 -4.06 1.98
N ILE A 229 -16.12 -3.39 2.26
CA ILE A 229 -17.39 -4.09 2.46
C ILE A 229 -18.20 -4.28 1.19
N THR A 230 -17.80 -3.71 0.06
CA THR A 230 -18.51 -3.85 -1.21
C THR A 230 -18.45 -5.31 -1.68
N PRO A 231 -19.60 -6.02 -1.78
CA PRO A 231 -19.58 -7.45 -2.07
C PRO A 231 -19.13 -7.75 -3.50
N PRO A 232 -18.25 -8.75 -3.71
CA PRO A 232 -17.84 -9.16 -5.06
C PRO A 232 -19.04 -9.66 -5.91
N THR A 233 -20.10 -10.15 -5.26
CA THR A 233 -21.32 -10.64 -5.92
C THR A 233 -22.08 -9.54 -6.69
N TRP A 234 -21.79 -8.26 -6.43
CA TRP A 234 -22.35 -7.15 -7.21
C TRP A 234 -21.67 -7.00 -8.59
N ALA A 235 -20.62 -7.76 -8.86
CA ALA A 235 -19.93 -7.83 -10.14
C ALA A 235 -19.63 -6.42 -10.72
N TRP A 236 -20.24 -6.04 -11.85
CA TRP A 236 -20.04 -4.72 -12.47
C TRP A 236 -20.50 -3.56 -11.59
N GLY A 237 -21.46 -3.75 -10.70
CA GLY A 237 -21.85 -2.76 -9.68
C GLY A 237 -20.71 -2.48 -8.71
N ALA A 238 -19.99 -3.51 -8.25
CA ALA A 238 -18.83 -3.33 -7.40
C ALA A 238 -17.69 -2.62 -8.14
N VAL A 239 -17.44 -2.96 -9.41
CA VAL A 239 -16.46 -2.27 -10.28
C VAL A 239 -16.79 -0.78 -10.39
N ALA A 240 -18.05 -0.43 -10.65
CA ALA A 240 -18.48 0.96 -10.75
C ALA A 240 -18.28 1.73 -9.44
N ILE A 241 -18.58 1.10 -8.29
CA ILE A 241 -18.35 1.68 -6.96
C ILE A 241 -16.85 1.94 -6.73
N TYR A 242 -15.99 0.97 -7.03
CA TYR A 242 -14.55 1.13 -6.83
C TYR A 242 -13.97 2.25 -7.70
N ILE A 243 -14.31 2.28 -8.99
CA ILE A 243 -13.89 3.36 -9.89
C ILE A 243 -14.38 4.72 -9.37
N ALA A 244 -15.64 4.81 -8.94
CA ALA A 244 -16.20 6.05 -8.43
C ALA A 244 -15.49 6.49 -7.13
N LEU A 245 -15.24 5.58 -6.19
CA LEU A 245 -14.51 5.87 -4.95
C LEU A 245 -13.09 6.36 -5.24
N ASP A 246 -12.34 5.63 -6.09
CA ASP A 246 -10.97 6.00 -6.43
C ASP A 246 -10.92 7.38 -7.09
N LEU A 247 -11.80 7.65 -8.05
CA LEU A 247 -11.87 8.95 -8.73
C LEU A 247 -12.25 10.08 -7.75
N ILE A 248 -13.26 9.87 -6.90
CA ILE A 248 -13.68 10.86 -5.90
C ILE A 248 -12.52 11.16 -4.94
N VAL A 249 -11.87 10.13 -4.40
CA VAL A 249 -10.74 10.32 -3.48
C VAL A 249 -9.59 11.03 -4.16
N ILE A 250 -9.22 10.64 -5.38
CA ILE A 250 -8.16 11.31 -6.17
C ILE A 250 -8.47 12.77 -6.38
N VAL A 251 -9.69 13.10 -6.83
CA VAL A 251 -10.10 14.50 -7.10
C VAL A 251 -10.10 15.31 -5.82
N VAL A 252 -10.75 14.80 -4.75
CA VAL A 252 -10.89 15.53 -3.49
C VAL A 252 -9.54 15.73 -2.80
N VAL A 253 -8.71 14.68 -2.70
CA VAL A 253 -7.37 14.80 -2.09
C VAL A 253 -6.47 15.69 -2.92
N THR A 254 -6.53 15.62 -4.25
CA THR A 254 -5.76 16.50 -5.13
C THR A 254 -6.15 17.96 -4.93
N ALA A 255 -7.46 18.27 -4.87
CA ALA A 255 -7.96 19.62 -4.61
C ALA A 255 -7.52 20.13 -3.23
N MET A 256 -7.65 19.32 -2.19
CA MET A 256 -7.20 19.66 -0.83
C MET A 256 -5.69 19.88 -0.75
N SER A 257 -4.90 19.07 -1.48
CA SER A 257 -3.43 19.12 -1.44
C SER A 257 -2.83 20.38 -2.06
N ARG A 258 -3.61 21.13 -2.86
CA ARG A 258 -3.19 22.40 -3.44
C ARG A 258 -3.32 23.58 -2.45
N ARG A 259 -4.12 23.43 -1.40
CA ARG A 259 -4.43 24.49 -0.45
C ARG A 259 -3.27 24.75 0.51
N SER A 260 -3.13 26.01 0.94
CA SER A 260 -2.08 26.43 1.86
C SER A 260 -2.16 25.67 3.18
N GLY A 261 -1.01 25.31 3.77
CA GLY A 261 -0.95 24.53 5.02
C GLY A 261 -1.16 23.01 4.85
N TRP A 262 -1.40 22.49 3.63
CA TRP A 262 -1.40 21.05 3.41
C TRP A 262 -0.01 20.46 3.68
N GLY A 263 0.08 19.48 4.57
CA GLY A 263 1.37 18.97 5.02
C GLY A 263 1.36 17.53 5.54
N GLY A 264 2.33 17.23 6.41
CA GLY A 264 2.53 15.90 7.00
C GLY A 264 1.35 15.39 7.81
N SER A 265 0.68 16.27 8.56
CA SER A 265 -0.50 15.92 9.36
C SER A 265 -1.69 15.45 8.50
N HIS A 266 -1.90 16.06 7.34
CA HIS A 266 -2.96 15.65 6.40
C HIS A 266 -2.67 14.28 5.79
N ARG A 267 -1.40 14.03 5.40
CA ARG A 267 -0.97 12.73 4.87
C ARG A 267 -1.05 11.64 5.94
N LEU A 268 -0.66 11.96 7.18
CA LEU A 268 -0.84 11.06 8.31
C LEU A 268 -2.32 10.71 8.52
N ALA A 269 -3.20 11.70 8.47
CA ALA A 269 -4.64 11.48 8.66
C ALA A 269 -5.24 10.57 7.56
N LEU A 270 -4.86 10.78 6.28
CA LEU A 270 -5.24 9.88 5.19
C LEU A 270 -4.77 8.44 5.45
N ALA A 271 -3.49 8.28 5.78
CA ALA A 271 -2.92 6.95 6.06
C ALA A 271 -3.55 6.30 7.30
N ALA A 272 -3.82 7.08 8.35
CA ALA A 272 -4.49 6.60 9.53
C ALA A 272 -5.92 6.13 9.23
N GLY A 273 -6.69 6.91 8.45
CA GLY A 273 -8.04 6.51 8.02
C GLY A 273 -8.05 5.21 7.25
N ALA A 274 -7.15 5.06 6.27
CA ALA A 274 -7.01 3.82 5.50
C ALA A 274 -6.58 2.63 6.40
N ALA A 275 -5.58 2.80 7.26
CA ALA A 275 -5.11 1.75 8.18
C ALA A 275 -6.19 1.33 9.19
N LEU A 276 -6.97 2.28 9.73
CA LEU A 276 -8.08 1.98 10.63
C LEU A 276 -9.20 1.22 9.92
N ALA A 277 -9.43 1.46 8.62
CA ALA A 277 -10.37 0.67 7.84
C ALA A 277 -9.94 -0.81 7.78
N TYR A 278 -8.68 -1.10 7.54
CA TYR A 278 -8.15 -2.47 7.63
C TYR A 278 -8.31 -3.04 9.04
N GLY A 279 -7.93 -2.26 10.05
CA GLY A 279 -7.95 -2.70 11.44
C GLY A 279 -9.33 -3.15 11.94
N TRP A 280 -10.42 -2.47 11.55
CA TRP A 280 -11.77 -2.92 11.93
C TRP A 280 -12.26 -4.05 11.01
N HIS A 281 -11.94 -3.97 9.69
CA HIS A 281 -12.36 -4.99 8.72
C HIS A 281 -11.77 -6.37 9.04
N ALA A 282 -10.56 -6.44 9.59
CA ALA A 282 -9.92 -7.68 10.02
C ALA A 282 -10.81 -8.55 10.93
N PHE A 283 -11.69 -7.94 11.72
CA PHE A 283 -12.58 -8.70 12.61
C PHE A 283 -13.70 -9.45 11.89
N ILE A 284 -13.95 -9.16 10.63
CA ILE A 284 -14.89 -9.87 9.75
C ILE A 284 -14.19 -10.61 8.61
N GLN A 285 -12.92 -10.32 8.33
CA GLN A 285 -12.08 -10.98 7.34
C GLN A 285 -11.66 -12.37 7.83
N LYS A 286 -11.88 -13.38 7.01
CA LYS A 286 -11.36 -14.73 7.30
C LYS A 286 -9.89 -14.80 6.88
N PRO A 287 -9.01 -15.35 7.73
CA PRO A 287 -7.63 -15.64 7.33
C PRO A 287 -7.59 -16.57 6.11
N VAL A 288 -6.54 -16.40 5.28
CA VAL A 288 -6.38 -17.14 4.02
C VAL A 288 -6.40 -18.66 4.22
N ASP A 289 -5.85 -19.15 5.33
CA ASP A 289 -5.69 -20.58 5.62
C ASP A 289 -6.27 -20.99 6.99
N GLY A 290 -7.31 -20.33 7.43
CA GLY A 290 -7.89 -20.61 8.74
C GLY A 290 -9.36 -20.26 8.87
N SER A 291 -9.85 -20.47 10.06
CA SER A 291 -11.20 -20.08 10.50
C SER A 291 -11.13 -18.98 11.56
N MET A 292 -12.14 -18.14 11.62
CA MET A 292 -12.28 -17.17 12.69
C MET A 292 -12.41 -17.88 14.05
N GLY A 293 -11.78 -17.29 15.08
CA GLY A 293 -11.81 -17.81 16.44
C GLY A 293 -11.11 -16.87 17.42
N PRO A 294 -11.14 -17.18 18.73
CA PRO A 294 -10.61 -16.27 19.76
C PRO A 294 -9.15 -15.87 19.55
N THR A 295 -8.29 -16.79 19.13
CA THR A 295 -6.88 -16.51 18.86
C THR A 295 -6.70 -15.56 17.68
N VAL A 296 -7.52 -15.69 16.62
CA VAL A 296 -7.49 -14.81 15.45
C VAL A 296 -7.97 -13.41 15.84
N TRP A 297 -9.09 -13.30 16.57
CA TRP A 297 -9.58 -12.02 17.07
C TRP A 297 -8.58 -11.32 18.00
N ALA A 298 -7.92 -12.08 18.88
CA ALA A 298 -6.86 -11.53 19.73
C ALA A 298 -5.67 -11.01 18.87
N SER A 299 -5.30 -11.74 17.81
CA SER A 299 -4.28 -11.28 16.86
C SER A 299 -4.68 -9.98 16.19
N HIS A 300 -5.92 -9.86 15.69
CA HIS A 300 -6.41 -8.64 15.05
C HIS A 300 -6.45 -7.45 16.01
N ALA A 301 -6.86 -7.69 17.26
CA ALA A 301 -6.84 -6.67 18.31
C ALA A 301 -5.41 -6.16 18.59
N VAL A 302 -4.44 -7.05 18.66
CA VAL A 302 -3.03 -6.68 18.84
C VAL A 302 -2.50 -5.92 17.62
N CYS A 303 -2.81 -6.37 16.40
CA CYS A 303 -2.40 -5.65 15.17
C CYS A 303 -2.98 -4.23 15.13
N LEU A 304 -4.27 -4.08 15.47
CA LEU A 304 -4.91 -2.77 15.55
C LEU A 304 -4.25 -1.89 16.64
N LEU A 305 -3.96 -2.45 17.82
CA LEU A 305 -3.28 -1.73 18.89
C LEU A 305 -1.89 -1.25 18.46
N ILE A 306 -1.08 -2.11 17.82
CA ILE A 306 0.22 -1.71 17.26
C ILE A 306 0.05 -0.55 16.30
N THR A 307 -0.94 -0.62 15.40
CA THR A 307 -1.22 0.43 14.42
C THR A 307 -1.61 1.73 15.11
N LEU A 308 -2.47 1.69 16.13
CA LEU A 308 -2.86 2.86 16.93
C LEU A 308 -1.64 3.49 17.62
N VAL A 309 -0.73 2.69 18.17
CA VAL A 309 0.53 3.18 18.77
C VAL A 309 1.40 3.88 17.73
N VAL A 310 1.53 3.32 16.52
CA VAL A 310 2.29 3.95 15.42
C VAL A 310 1.66 5.28 15.02
N ILE A 311 0.33 5.32 14.83
CA ILE A 311 -0.41 6.55 14.49
C ILE A 311 -0.24 7.61 15.60
N PHE A 312 -0.39 7.23 16.85
CA PHE A 312 -0.23 8.13 18.00
C PHE A 312 1.19 8.70 18.08
N PHE A 313 2.21 7.86 17.92
CA PHE A 313 3.59 8.29 17.89
C PHE A 313 3.84 9.27 16.73
N ALA A 314 3.37 8.95 15.53
CA ALA A 314 3.46 9.80 14.35
C ALA A 314 2.76 11.16 14.58
N ALA A 315 1.55 11.17 15.14
CA ALA A 315 0.82 12.39 15.45
C ALA A 315 1.58 13.28 16.45
N ARG A 316 2.16 12.70 17.51
CA ARG A 316 3.02 13.43 18.46
C ARG A 316 4.27 14.03 17.79
N ARG A 317 4.86 13.30 16.84
CA ARG A 317 6.03 13.81 16.09
C ARG A 317 5.63 14.97 15.19
N GLN A 318 4.49 14.89 14.50
CA GLN A 318 3.96 15.96 13.65
C GLN A 318 3.64 17.22 14.46
N SER A 319 3.03 17.11 15.65
CA SER A 319 2.71 18.27 16.49
C SER A 319 3.97 18.99 17.00
N ARG A 320 5.03 18.26 17.35
CA ARG A 320 6.30 18.84 17.82
C ARG A 320 7.11 19.51 16.71
N SER A 321 6.95 19.11 15.47
CA SER A 321 7.64 19.71 14.32
C SER A 321 6.96 20.98 13.79
N GLY A 322 5.88 21.44 14.42
CA GLY A 322 5.07 22.59 13.95
C GLY A 322 4.25 22.28 12.70
N ALA A 323 4.22 21.01 12.26
CA ALA A 323 3.48 20.57 11.10
C ALA A 323 1.97 20.35 11.39
N TRP A 324 1.54 20.51 12.64
CA TRP A 324 0.15 20.46 13.04
C TRP A 324 -0.39 21.89 13.14
N PRO A 325 -1.47 22.27 12.42
CA PRO A 325 -2.06 23.59 12.56
C PRO A 325 -2.48 23.81 14.00
N ALA A 326 -2.15 24.99 14.56
CA ALA A 326 -2.70 25.43 15.84
C ALA A 326 -4.23 25.49 15.71
N GLN A 327 -4.91 24.91 16.69
CA GLN A 327 -6.38 24.96 16.77
C GLN A 327 -6.87 26.37 17.03
#